data_c763cd0e6c378ac43cbb74f7ec1f058d
#
_entry.id   c763cd0e6c378ac43cbb74f7ec1f058d
#
_cell.length_a   1.000
_cell.length_b   1.000
_cell.length_c   1.000
_cell.angle_alpha   90.00
_cell.angle_beta   90.00
_cell.angle_gamma   90.00
#
_symmetry.space_group_name_H-M   'P 1'
#
loop_
_entity.id
_entity.type
_entity.pdbx_description
1 polymer ?
#
loop_
_entity_poly.entity_id
_entity_poly.type
_entity_poly.pdbx_seq_one_letter_code
_entity_poly.pdbx_strand_id
1 'polypeptide(L)'
;MDAVIRRRRLLLIGAGTLACAFAAEACGAPSGALVGASDRPAGGAIAKGSRDGGALDGAPALPADYHSSFTKVNKARFVSSGHASGRWDVDVYANEPALRALATRTREAPVGTIVVEEHFEKSGSGGPGPVMVMEKRAKGFSPEHGDWRYTVVGSSGQLVKDGVVDSCAGCHDDAPTDGLFPVVE
;
A
#
# COMPACT_ATOMS: atom_id res chain seq x y z
N MET A 1 9.41 51.10 -32.55
CA MET A 1 8.96 52.06 -31.54
C MET A 1 7.50 51.74 -31.32
N ASP A 2 7.20 51.09 -30.20
CA ASP A 2 5.94 51.12 -29.49
C ASP A 2 5.93 50.05 -28.42
N ALA A 3 6.08 50.54 -27.20
CA ALA A 3 6.10 49.70 -25.98
C ALA A 3 4.66 49.44 -25.53
N VAL A 4 4.20 48.21 -25.53
CA VAL A 4 2.90 47.81 -24.96
C VAL A 4 3.11 47.35 -23.53
N ILE A 5 2.78 48.20 -22.59
CA ILE A 5 2.70 47.99 -21.17
C ILE A 5 1.46 47.12 -20.88
N ARG A 6 1.63 45.84 -20.52
CA ARG A 6 0.54 44.99 -19.97
C ARG A 6 0.51 45.11 -18.45
N ARG A 7 -0.54 45.78 -17.97
CA ARG A 7 -0.90 45.89 -16.54
C ARG A 7 -1.26 44.51 -15.96
N ARG A 8 -0.53 44.08 -14.95
CA ARG A 8 -0.92 42.93 -14.10
C ARG A 8 -2.02 43.40 -13.15
N ARG A 9 -3.18 42.74 -13.22
CA ARG A 9 -4.25 42.87 -12.21
C ARG A 9 -3.88 41.97 -11.04
N LEU A 10 -3.69 42.58 -9.87
CA LEU A 10 -3.54 41.93 -8.58
C LEU A 10 -4.94 41.57 -8.07
N LEU A 11 -5.26 40.27 -7.96
CA LEU A 11 -6.47 39.80 -7.29
C LEU A 11 -6.08 39.47 -5.84
N LEU A 12 -6.58 40.28 -4.92
CA LEU A 12 -6.63 40.02 -3.48
C LEU A 12 -7.76 39.00 -3.24
N ILE A 13 -7.43 37.82 -2.74
CA ILE A 13 -8.40 36.84 -2.23
C ILE A 13 -8.26 36.82 -0.72
N GLY A 14 -9.36 37.17 -0.06
CA GLY A 14 -9.48 37.33 1.38
C GLY A 14 -9.31 36.04 2.17
N ALA A 15 -8.69 36.17 3.30
CA ALA A 15 -8.57 35.15 4.35
C ALA A 15 -9.91 34.95 5.05
N GLY A 16 -10.50 33.77 4.90
CA GLY A 16 -11.61 33.28 5.71
C GLY A 16 -11.12 32.29 6.73
N THR A 17 -10.93 32.71 7.96
CA THR A 17 -10.67 31.85 9.11
C THR A 17 -11.96 31.18 9.54
N LEU A 18 -12.07 29.87 9.34
CA LEU A 18 -13.15 29.05 9.92
C LEU A 18 -12.58 28.27 11.11
N ALA A 19 -12.88 28.72 12.31
CA ALA A 19 -12.58 28.01 13.56
C ALA A 19 -13.65 26.94 13.79
N CYS A 20 -13.27 25.65 13.71
CA CYS A 20 -14.10 24.55 14.21
C CYS A 20 -13.63 24.16 15.60
N ALA A 21 -14.44 24.48 16.60
CA ALA A 21 -14.30 24.01 17.96
C ALA A 21 -14.78 22.55 18.04
N PHE A 22 -13.91 21.62 18.43
CA PHE A 22 -14.30 20.28 18.81
C PHE A 22 -14.54 20.21 20.32
N ALA A 23 -15.80 19.97 20.68
CA ALA A 23 -16.19 19.62 22.03
C ALA A 23 -15.82 18.15 22.30
N ALA A 24 -15.07 17.92 23.38
CA ALA A 24 -14.79 16.60 23.93
C ALA A 24 -15.96 16.18 24.82
N GLU A 25 -16.71 15.16 24.42
CA GLU A 25 -17.66 14.49 25.32
C GLU A 25 -17.01 13.22 25.90
N ALA A 26 -16.83 13.27 27.21
CA ALA A 26 -16.40 12.15 28.02
C ALA A 26 -17.59 11.22 28.28
N CYS A 27 -17.52 9.98 27.79
CA CYS A 27 -18.45 8.92 28.20
C CYS A 27 -17.85 8.12 29.35
N GLY A 28 -18.49 8.27 30.50
CA GLY A 28 -18.20 7.55 31.74
C GLY A 28 -18.59 6.08 31.65
N ALA A 29 -17.78 5.24 32.30
CA ALA A 29 -18.04 3.84 32.52
C ALA A 29 -19.03 3.63 33.70
N PRO A 30 -19.95 2.64 33.63
CA PRO A 30 -20.58 2.13 34.83
C PRO A 30 -19.88 0.87 35.33
N SER A 31 -19.48 0.91 36.60
CA SER A 31 -19.18 -0.27 37.41
C SER A 31 -20.49 -0.98 37.77
N GLY A 32 -20.49 -2.31 37.75
CA GLY A 32 -21.59 -3.06 38.34
C GLY A 32 -21.56 -4.57 38.15
N ALA A 33 -21.06 -5.26 39.18
CA ALA A 33 -21.54 -6.52 39.75
C ALA A 33 -21.44 -7.83 38.99
N LEU A 34 -20.66 -8.72 39.62
CA LEU A 34 -20.66 -10.17 39.55
C LEU A 34 -22.02 -10.76 39.90
N VAL A 35 -22.53 -11.77 39.21
CA VAL A 35 -23.17 -13.00 39.76
C VAL A 35 -23.34 -14.07 38.64
N GLY A 36 -23.01 -15.33 38.96
CA GLY A 36 -23.71 -16.54 38.56
C GLY A 36 -23.21 -17.32 37.36
N ALA A 37 -22.54 -18.41 37.69
CA ALA A 37 -22.31 -19.54 36.79
C ALA A 37 -23.61 -20.29 36.51
N SER A 38 -23.83 -20.74 35.27
CA SER A 38 -24.34 -22.09 34.98
C SER A 38 -24.39 -22.38 33.46
N ASP A 39 -23.80 -23.51 33.15
CA ASP A 39 -24.10 -24.51 32.10
C ASP A 39 -24.45 -24.15 30.64
N ARG A 40 -23.63 -24.77 29.81
CA ARG A 40 -23.64 -25.08 28.36
C ARG A 40 -25.02 -25.48 27.77
N PRO A 41 -25.21 -25.38 26.39
CA PRO A 41 -24.36 -26.14 25.44
C PRO A 41 -23.97 -25.40 24.13
N ALA A 42 -23.07 -26.08 23.45
CA ALA A 42 -22.43 -25.83 22.16
C ALA A 42 -23.36 -25.30 21.06
N GLY A 43 -22.99 -24.13 20.52
CA GLY A 43 -23.45 -23.63 19.23
C GLY A 43 -22.25 -22.92 18.59
N GLY A 44 -21.70 -23.53 17.53
CA GLY A 44 -20.48 -23.04 16.85
C GLY A 44 -20.67 -21.63 16.31
N ALA A 45 -20.06 -20.66 16.96
CA ALA A 45 -19.78 -19.38 16.37
C ALA A 45 -18.54 -19.58 15.47
N ILE A 46 -18.76 -19.54 14.16
CA ILE A 46 -17.69 -19.40 13.18
C ILE A 46 -17.02 -18.06 13.49
N ALA A 47 -15.90 -18.12 14.18
CA ALA A 47 -15.00 -16.97 14.31
C ALA A 47 -14.62 -16.58 12.87
N LYS A 48 -15.02 -15.37 12.45
CA LYS A 48 -14.41 -14.71 11.30
C LYS A 48 -12.94 -14.50 11.66
N GLY A 49 -12.11 -15.51 11.32
CA GLY A 49 -10.67 -15.40 11.42
C GLY A 49 -10.22 -14.27 10.52
N SER A 50 -9.52 -13.32 11.09
CA SER A 50 -8.71 -12.37 10.36
C SER A 50 -7.84 -13.19 9.38
N ARG A 51 -7.99 -12.92 8.08
CA ARG A 51 -7.23 -13.63 7.03
C ARG A 51 -5.82 -13.09 6.87
N ASP A 52 -5.31 -12.39 7.86
CA ASP A 52 -3.95 -11.86 7.86
C ASP A 52 -2.95 -12.98 8.13
N GLY A 53 -2.30 -13.48 7.08
CA GLY A 53 -1.05 -14.23 7.20
C GLY A 53 -1.09 -15.74 7.17
N GLY A 54 -1.88 -16.35 6.28
CA GLY A 54 -1.66 -17.74 5.88
C GLY A 54 -0.53 -17.81 4.85
N ALA A 55 0.58 -18.50 5.15
CA ALA A 55 1.60 -18.83 4.16
C ALA A 55 0.94 -19.61 3.02
N LEU A 56 0.90 -18.99 1.82
CA LEU A 56 0.26 -19.57 0.65
C LEU A 56 1.33 -20.13 -0.29
N ASP A 57 1.16 -21.41 -0.56
CA ASP A 57 1.78 -22.20 -1.63
C ASP A 57 3.06 -21.69 -2.31
N GLY A 58 4.21 -22.17 -1.87
CA GLY A 58 5.31 -22.63 -2.72
C GLY A 58 6.24 -21.66 -3.42
N ALA A 59 5.93 -20.37 -3.54
CA ALA A 59 6.88 -19.41 -4.11
C ALA A 59 7.49 -18.54 -3.01
N PRO A 60 8.79 -18.18 -3.11
CA PRO A 60 9.39 -17.26 -2.15
C PRO A 60 8.64 -15.92 -2.19
N ALA A 61 8.30 -15.43 -1.00
CA ALA A 61 7.59 -14.17 -0.84
C ALA A 61 8.31 -12.95 -1.45
N LEU A 62 9.63 -13.03 -1.57
CA LEU A 62 10.50 -12.08 -2.25
C LEU A 62 11.40 -12.85 -3.21
N PRO A 63 11.38 -12.57 -4.54
CA PRO A 63 12.31 -13.21 -5.47
C PRO A 63 13.76 -12.88 -5.08
N ALA A 64 14.58 -13.91 -4.85
CA ALA A 64 15.93 -13.73 -4.32
C ALA A 64 16.87 -12.97 -5.27
N ASP A 65 16.57 -13.01 -6.57
CA ASP A 65 17.38 -12.47 -7.65
C ASP A 65 16.78 -11.20 -8.32
N TYR A 66 15.75 -10.57 -7.72
CA TYR A 66 15.05 -9.46 -8.38
C TYR A 66 15.97 -8.30 -8.78
N HIS A 67 17.05 -8.02 -8.06
CA HIS A 67 18.02 -7.00 -8.46
C HIS A 67 18.72 -7.29 -9.79
N SER A 68 18.87 -8.56 -10.15
CA SER A 68 19.54 -8.96 -11.39
C SER A 68 18.57 -9.37 -12.50
N SER A 69 17.36 -9.84 -12.13
CA SER A 69 16.37 -10.36 -13.07
C SER A 69 15.25 -9.38 -13.42
N PHE A 70 15.01 -8.36 -12.57
CA PHE A 70 13.99 -7.35 -12.81
C PHE A 70 14.62 -6.03 -13.27
N THR A 71 13.83 -5.22 -13.95
CA THR A 71 14.24 -3.88 -14.35
C THR A 71 13.92 -2.88 -13.26
N LYS A 72 14.91 -2.07 -12.85
CA LYS A 72 14.65 -0.90 -12.03
C LYS A 72 13.91 0.14 -12.86
N VAL A 73 12.71 0.53 -12.41
CA VAL A 73 11.79 1.37 -13.19
C VAL A 73 12.10 2.86 -13.03
N ASN A 74 12.46 3.30 -11.83
CA ASN A 74 12.79 4.69 -11.55
C ASN A 74 14.30 4.99 -11.72
N LYS A 75 14.63 6.14 -12.31
CA LYS A 75 16.03 6.59 -12.49
C LYS A 75 16.65 7.07 -11.17
N ALA A 76 15.86 7.80 -10.39
CA ALA A 76 16.25 8.32 -9.07
C ALA A 76 15.20 7.91 -8.04
N ARG A 77 15.63 7.75 -6.78
CA ARG A 77 14.68 7.51 -5.68
C ARG A 77 13.67 8.63 -5.57
N PHE A 78 12.46 8.28 -5.26
CA PHE A 78 11.36 9.23 -5.04
C PHE A 78 10.58 8.86 -3.78
N VAL A 79 9.77 9.81 -3.30
CA VAL A 79 8.97 9.60 -2.09
C VAL A 79 7.79 8.71 -2.40
N SER A 80 7.69 7.55 -1.71
CA SER A 80 6.48 6.71 -1.73
C SER A 80 5.40 7.33 -0.86
N SER A 81 4.55 8.17 -1.44
CA SER A 81 3.52 8.91 -0.71
C SER A 81 2.41 8.00 -0.14
N GLY A 82 2.15 6.86 -0.79
CA GLY A 82 1.16 5.87 -0.36
C GLY A 82 1.61 5.01 0.82
N HIS A 83 2.92 4.85 1.03
CA HIS A 83 3.43 4.01 2.08
C HIS A 83 3.90 4.84 3.29
N ALA A 84 3.35 4.51 4.47
CA ALA A 84 3.64 5.18 5.74
C ALA A 84 3.63 6.72 5.64
N SER A 85 2.64 7.28 4.90
CA SER A 85 2.46 8.73 4.70
C SER A 85 3.69 9.43 4.12
N GLY A 86 4.37 8.80 3.19
CA GLY A 86 5.54 9.37 2.53
C GLY A 86 6.81 9.40 3.38
N ARG A 87 6.93 8.50 4.34
CA ARG A 87 8.09 8.40 5.23
C ARG A 87 9.36 7.92 4.52
N TRP A 88 9.21 7.20 3.41
CA TRP A 88 10.27 6.49 2.72
C TRP A 88 10.57 7.06 1.34
N ASP A 89 11.84 7.00 0.96
CA ASP A 89 12.26 7.05 -0.43
C ASP A 89 12.34 5.63 -0.98
N VAL A 90 12.05 5.43 -2.29
CA VAL A 90 11.93 4.10 -2.86
C VAL A 90 12.68 3.90 -4.15
N ASP A 91 13.11 2.65 -4.35
CA ASP A 91 13.48 2.07 -5.63
C ASP A 91 12.43 1.01 -6.00
N VAL A 92 11.96 1.02 -7.24
CA VAL A 92 10.94 0.12 -7.76
C VAL A 92 11.54 -0.78 -8.84
N TYR A 93 11.33 -2.08 -8.70
CA TYR A 93 11.76 -3.10 -9.65
C TYR A 93 10.53 -3.83 -10.20
N ALA A 94 10.53 -4.10 -11.49
CA ALA A 94 9.42 -4.76 -12.16
C ALA A 94 9.94 -5.87 -13.08
N ASN A 95 9.25 -7.01 -13.07
CA ASN A 95 9.53 -8.06 -14.04
C ASN A 95 8.92 -7.71 -15.42
N GLU A 96 9.25 -8.50 -16.45
CA GLU A 96 8.80 -8.23 -17.82
C GLU A 96 7.26 -8.14 -17.98
N PRO A 97 6.43 -9.00 -17.35
CA PRO A 97 4.98 -8.82 -17.36
C PRO A 97 4.51 -7.50 -16.75
N ALA A 98 5.13 -7.06 -15.64
CA ALA A 98 4.80 -5.81 -15.00
C ALA A 98 5.15 -4.59 -15.86
N LEU A 99 6.31 -4.61 -16.51
CA LEU A 99 6.72 -3.55 -17.45
C LEU A 99 5.72 -3.40 -18.58
N ARG A 100 5.27 -4.51 -19.17
CA ARG A 100 4.26 -4.49 -20.22
C ARG A 100 2.92 -3.97 -19.72
N ALA A 101 2.47 -4.42 -18.55
CA ALA A 101 1.23 -3.98 -17.94
C ALA A 101 1.22 -2.45 -17.73
N LEU A 102 2.29 -1.91 -17.18
CA LEU A 102 2.47 -0.47 -16.95
C LEU A 102 2.51 0.32 -18.27
N ALA A 103 3.27 -0.16 -19.26
CA ALA A 103 3.42 0.52 -20.56
C ALA A 103 2.10 0.56 -21.36
N THR A 104 1.31 -0.52 -21.32
CA THR A 104 0.03 -0.63 -22.06
C THR A 104 -1.16 -0.14 -21.25
N ARG A 105 -0.99 0.14 -19.95
CA ARG A 105 -2.08 0.48 -19.02
C ARG A 105 -3.20 -0.55 -19.09
N THR A 106 -2.83 -1.82 -19.03
CA THR A 106 -3.79 -2.92 -19.13
C THR A 106 -4.82 -2.88 -17.99
N ARG A 107 -6.03 -3.35 -18.27
CA ARG A 107 -7.09 -3.48 -17.26
C ARG A 107 -6.93 -4.74 -16.41
N GLU A 108 -6.16 -5.71 -16.88
CA GLU A 108 -5.87 -6.95 -16.19
C GLU A 108 -4.40 -7.32 -16.45
N ALA A 109 -3.59 -7.31 -15.42
CA ALA A 109 -2.20 -7.69 -15.49
C ALA A 109 -2.07 -9.22 -15.63
N PRO A 110 -1.12 -9.72 -16.41
CA PRO A 110 -0.92 -11.17 -16.55
C PRO A 110 -0.56 -11.82 -15.21
N VAL A 111 -1.00 -13.06 -15.00
CA VAL A 111 -0.54 -13.89 -13.88
C VAL A 111 0.98 -13.96 -13.88
N GLY A 112 1.60 -13.82 -12.71
CA GLY A 112 3.05 -13.74 -12.57
C GLY A 112 3.63 -12.35 -12.79
N THR A 113 2.80 -11.30 -12.94
CA THR A 113 3.25 -9.91 -12.82
C THR A 113 3.77 -9.68 -11.41
N ILE A 114 5.01 -9.19 -11.28
CA ILE A 114 5.65 -8.92 -9.98
C ILE A 114 6.26 -7.53 -9.98
N VAL A 115 5.96 -6.78 -8.92
CA VAL A 115 6.58 -5.49 -8.61
C VAL A 115 7.18 -5.57 -7.21
N VAL A 116 8.42 -5.10 -7.07
CA VAL A 116 9.14 -5.01 -5.78
C VAL A 116 9.44 -3.56 -5.50
N GLU A 117 9.07 -3.06 -4.34
CA GLU A 117 9.38 -1.71 -3.87
C GLU A 117 10.31 -1.80 -2.66
N GLU A 118 11.53 -1.32 -2.81
CA GLU A 118 12.51 -1.18 -1.74
C GLU A 118 12.40 0.19 -1.10
N HIS A 119 12.29 0.23 0.21
CA HIS A 119 12.19 1.46 0.98
C HIS A 119 13.52 1.82 1.62
N PHE A 120 13.78 3.12 1.71
CA PHE A 120 14.99 3.68 2.31
C PHE A 120 14.62 4.85 3.21
N GLU A 121 15.31 4.99 4.34
CA GLU A 121 15.11 6.13 5.23
C GLU A 121 15.47 7.44 4.53
N LYS A 122 14.60 8.43 4.62
CA LYS A 122 14.80 9.78 4.06
C LYS A 122 15.90 10.56 4.76
N SER A 123 16.12 10.28 6.04
CA SER A 123 17.07 10.99 6.88
C SER A 123 18.28 10.13 7.20
N GLY A 124 19.45 10.75 7.29
CA GLY A 124 20.68 10.11 7.71
C GLY A 124 21.37 9.32 6.60
N SER A 125 21.74 8.07 6.90
CA SER A 125 22.52 7.21 5.99
C SER A 125 21.70 6.61 4.86
N GLY A 126 20.39 6.85 4.77
CA GLY A 126 19.51 6.17 3.81
C GLY A 126 19.43 4.66 4.07
N GLY A 127 19.39 4.26 5.35
CA GLY A 127 19.34 2.87 5.76
C GLY A 127 18.16 2.12 5.15
N PRO A 128 18.26 0.77 5.06
CA PRO A 128 17.21 -0.05 4.47
C PRO A 128 15.93 0.00 5.31
N GLY A 129 14.81 0.22 4.64
CA GLY A 129 13.47 0.06 5.15
C GLY A 129 12.89 -1.32 4.82
N PRO A 130 11.57 -1.48 4.91
CA PRO A 130 10.89 -2.69 4.46
C PRO A 130 10.96 -2.84 2.94
N VAL A 131 10.85 -4.09 2.47
CA VAL A 131 10.62 -4.42 1.06
C VAL A 131 9.19 -4.87 0.91
N MET A 132 8.47 -4.31 -0.05
CA MET A 132 7.10 -4.67 -0.36
C MET A 132 7.04 -5.29 -1.76
N VAL A 133 6.26 -6.37 -1.87
CA VAL A 133 6.10 -7.10 -3.13
C VAL A 133 4.62 -7.24 -3.44
N MET A 134 4.27 -7.00 -4.69
CA MET A 134 2.97 -7.34 -5.26
C MET A 134 3.18 -8.44 -6.31
N GLU A 135 2.39 -9.50 -6.23
CA GLU A 135 2.40 -10.60 -7.20
C GLU A 135 0.98 -10.89 -7.68
N LYS A 136 0.76 -10.84 -8.98
CA LYS A 136 -0.50 -11.25 -9.61
C LYS A 136 -0.61 -12.76 -9.61
N ARG A 137 -1.57 -13.28 -8.89
CA ARG A 137 -1.86 -14.71 -8.76
C ARG A 137 -2.90 -15.18 -9.79
N ALA A 138 -3.10 -16.48 -9.85
CA ALA A 138 -4.14 -17.08 -10.66
C ALA A 138 -5.53 -16.59 -10.21
N LYS A 139 -6.44 -16.53 -11.19
CA LYS A 139 -7.84 -16.14 -10.95
C LYS A 139 -8.47 -16.96 -9.83
N GLY A 140 -9.11 -16.26 -8.91
CA GLY A 140 -9.78 -16.86 -7.74
C GLY A 140 -8.93 -16.82 -6.47
N PHE A 141 -7.71 -16.26 -6.51
CA PHE A 141 -6.89 -16.07 -5.30
C PHE A 141 -7.49 -15.03 -4.35
N SER A 142 -7.86 -13.86 -4.86
CA SER A 142 -8.57 -12.78 -4.18
C SER A 142 -9.36 -11.97 -5.19
N PRO A 143 -10.50 -12.50 -5.68
CA PRO A 143 -11.25 -11.89 -6.78
C PRO A 143 -11.73 -10.48 -6.49
N GLU A 144 -12.02 -10.18 -5.22
CA GLU A 144 -12.42 -8.86 -4.74
C GLU A 144 -11.31 -7.80 -4.83
N HIS A 145 -10.05 -8.23 -4.91
CA HIS A 145 -8.85 -7.40 -4.96
C HIS A 145 -7.97 -7.70 -6.17
N GLY A 146 -8.59 -8.12 -7.28
CA GLY A 146 -7.88 -8.36 -8.53
C GLY A 146 -6.85 -9.49 -8.46
N ASP A 147 -7.00 -10.45 -7.57
CA ASP A 147 -6.10 -11.60 -7.41
C ASP A 147 -4.63 -11.23 -7.08
N TRP A 148 -4.42 -10.12 -6.37
CA TRP A 148 -3.10 -9.69 -5.94
C TRP A 148 -2.71 -10.29 -4.58
N ARG A 149 -1.48 -10.83 -4.52
CA ARG A 149 -0.78 -11.19 -3.30
C ARG A 149 0.14 -10.05 -2.89
N TYR A 150 0.11 -9.70 -1.63
CA TYR A 150 0.98 -8.68 -1.05
C TYR A 150 1.94 -9.33 -0.05
N THR A 151 3.20 -8.97 -0.13
CA THR A 151 4.23 -9.44 0.81
C THR A 151 4.99 -8.24 1.37
N VAL A 152 5.23 -8.25 2.66
CA VAL A 152 6.06 -7.26 3.35
C VAL A 152 7.18 -7.97 4.08
N VAL A 153 8.40 -7.63 3.72
CA VAL A 153 9.63 -8.10 4.39
C VAL A 153 10.21 -6.91 5.14
N GLY A 154 10.46 -7.07 6.42
CA GLY A 154 11.06 -6.02 7.25
C GLY A 154 12.53 -5.77 6.92
N SER A 155 13.08 -4.67 7.41
CA SER A 155 14.47 -4.24 7.14
C SER A 155 15.54 -5.23 7.57
N SER A 156 15.24 -6.14 8.50
CA SER A 156 16.12 -7.25 8.91
C SER A 156 15.86 -8.57 8.17
N GLY A 157 15.03 -8.55 7.11
CA GLY A 157 14.73 -9.72 6.27
C GLY A 157 13.62 -10.63 6.81
N GLN A 158 12.98 -10.29 7.94
CA GLN A 158 11.87 -11.07 8.47
C GLN A 158 10.59 -10.85 7.66
N LEU A 159 9.84 -11.93 7.43
CA LEU A 159 8.50 -11.84 6.85
C LEU A 159 7.54 -11.18 7.85
N VAL A 160 6.91 -10.07 7.43
CA VAL A 160 5.97 -9.29 8.26
C VAL A 160 4.54 -9.59 7.87
N LYS A 161 4.25 -9.60 6.57
CA LYS A 161 2.93 -9.92 6.01
C LYS A 161 3.10 -10.71 4.72
N ASP A 162 2.14 -11.60 4.43
CA ASP A 162 2.09 -12.35 3.18
C ASP A 162 0.67 -12.81 2.90
N GLY A 163 0.23 -12.70 1.65
CA GLY A 163 -1.08 -13.16 1.19
C GLY A 163 -2.02 -12.03 0.77
N VAL A 164 -3.29 -12.18 1.08
CA VAL A 164 -4.31 -11.12 0.92
C VAL A 164 -4.17 -10.17 2.10
N VAL A 165 -3.81 -8.92 1.84
CA VAL A 165 -3.58 -7.90 2.87
C VAL A 165 -4.50 -6.72 2.60
N ASP A 166 -5.64 -6.66 3.31
CA ASP A 166 -6.69 -5.66 3.09
C ASP A 166 -6.18 -4.21 3.13
N SER A 167 -5.23 -3.93 4.03
CA SER A 167 -4.63 -2.59 4.12
C SER A 167 -3.79 -2.18 2.90
N CYS A 168 -3.29 -3.15 2.13
CA CYS A 168 -2.61 -2.90 0.85
C CYS A 168 -3.64 -2.81 -0.27
N ALA A 169 -4.52 -3.81 -0.36
CA ALA A 169 -5.55 -3.89 -1.38
C ALA A 169 -6.44 -2.65 -1.41
N GLY A 170 -6.88 -2.15 -0.26
CA GLY A 170 -7.77 -0.98 -0.18
C GLY A 170 -7.24 0.30 -0.85
N CYS A 171 -5.91 0.46 -0.96
CA CYS A 171 -5.33 1.55 -1.74
C CYS A 171 -5.06 1.13 -3.20
N HIS A 172 -4.60 -0.11 -3.40
CA HIS A 172 -4.23 -0.60 -4.73
C HIS A 172 -5.43 -0.87 -5.64
N ASP A 173 -6.63 -1.13 -5.08
CA ASP A 173 -7.87 -1.28 -5.85
C ASP A 173 -8.23 -0.01 -6.65
N ASP A 174 -7.79 1.17 -6.19
CA ASP A 174 -7.99 2.45 -6.87
C ASP A 174 -6.92 2.76 -7.95
N ALA A 175 -5.91 1.90 -8.09
CA ALA A 175 -4.84 2.13 -9.05
C ALA A 175 -5.31 1.97 -10.50
N PRO A 176 -4.85 2.84 -11.43
CA PRO A 176 -5.41 2.90 -12.80
C PRO A 176 -5.03 1.72 -13.69
N THR A 177 -4.07 0.90 -13.30
CA THR A 177 -3.56 -0.22 -14.09
C THR A 177 -3.61 -1.50 -13.28
N ASP A 178 -4.82 -2.05 -13.07
CA ASP A 178 -5.03 -3.30 -12.34
C ASP A 178 -4.18 -3.41 -11.05
N GLY A 179 -4.39 -2.51 -10.11
CA GLY A 179 -3.64 -2.48 -8.86
C GLY A 179 -2.26 -1.79 -8.94
N LEU A 180 -1.76 -1.46 -10.12
CA LEU A 180 -0.46 -0.83 -10.30
C LEU A 180 -0.58 0.69 -10.49
N PHE A 181 0.14 1.45 -9.66
CA PHE A 181 0.31 2.89 -9.85
C PHE A 181 1.44 3.17 -10.86
N PRO A 182 1.33 4.25 -11.66
CA PRO A 182 2.42 4.67 -12.52
C PRO A 182 3.63 5.07 -11.66
N VAL A 183 4.81 4.59 -12.05
CA VAL A 183 6.06 5.00 -11.41
C VAL A 183 6.54 6.28 -12.08
N VAL A 184 6.88 7.29 -11.27
CA VAL A 184 7.41 8.57 -11.76
C VAL A 184 8.87 8.36 -12.20
N GLU A 185 9.19 8.72 -13.46
CA GLU A 185 10.54 8.66 -14.02
C GLU A 185 11.45 9.84 -13.54
#